data_6eb80d7668a9282e2a5a8f2fa5c6965e
#
_entry.id   6eb80d7668a9282e2a5a8f2fa5c6965e
#
_cell.length_a   1.000
_cell.length_b   1.000
_cell.length_c   1.000
_cell.angle_alpha   90.00
_cell.angle_beta   90.00
_cell.angle_gamma   90.00
#
_symmetry.space_group_name_H-M   'P 1'
#
loop_
_entity.id
_entity.type
_entity.pdbx_description
1 polymer ?
#
loop_
_entity_poly.entity_id
_entity_poly.type
_entity_poly.pdbx_seq_one_letter_code
_entity_poly.pdbx_strand_id
1 'polypeptide(L)'
;MVGGISALIGAAMLGPRIGKFSKDKSGKITKVNAFPGHNLPLGCLGCFILWFGWYGFNGAACTSGSQLASVFLTTTVAPAVATVVCMIFTWLKYGKPDVSMCLNASLAGLVAITAPCDVTDCFGAICIGFVSGLLVCFGVWLLDYKLHVDDPVGAVAVHMMNGIWGTIAVGLFATKSAPGNDSVVGLFYGGGFRQLGIQLLGFVTVAAWTAVTITIAFIVIKKTIGLRVTEEEEIVGLDSMEHGLASAYSGFSIMDVSNTMTMDINENTDLGTPEYAQASQTKRDAAVKVVSTVPKDATGMYKVVIIAKLSRYDHLKKAMNDLGVTGMTLSL
;
A
#
# COMPACT_ATOMS: atom_id res chain seq x y z
N MET A 1 -15.91 3.75 -4.60
CA MET A 1 -16.68 3.23 -3.46
C MET A 1 -16.89 1.71 -3.57
N VAL A 2 -17.53 1.18 -4.62
CA VAL A 2 -17.83 -0.28 -4.79
C VAL A 2 -16.60 -1.15 -4.59
N GLY A 3 -15.51 -0.89 -5.34
CA GLY A 3 -14.26 -1.66 -5.22
C GLY A 3 -13.65 -1.62 -3.82
N GLY A 4 -13.74 -0.48 -3.12
CA GLY A 4 -13.22 -0.38 -1.76
C GLY A 4 -14.08 -1.11 -0.72
N ILE A 5 -15.41 -1.17 -0.90
CA ILE A 5 -16.30 -2.02 -0.06
C ILE A 5 -15.97 -3.50 -0.31
N SER A 6 -15.78 -3.88 -1.58
CA SER A 6 -15.36 -5.23 -1.95
C SER A 6 -14.01 -5.61 -1.32
N ALA A 7 -13.04 -4.68 -1.34
CA ALA A 7 -11.74 -4.86 -0.72
C ALA A 7 -11.84 -5.04 0.81
N LEU A 8 -12.69 -4.26 1.49
CA LEU A 8 -12.91 -4.39 2.93
C LEU A 8 -13.48 -5.77 3.29
N ILE A 9 -14.51 -6.21 2.57
CA ILE A 9 -15.16 -7.49 2.80
C ILE A 9 -14.18 -8.64 2.49
N GLY A 10 -13.48 -8.54 1.35
CA GLY A 10 -12.48 -9.52 0.95
C GLY A 10 -11.34 -9.64 1.97
N ALA A 11 -10.76 -8.52 2.40
CA ALA A 11 -9.70 -8.51 3.41
C ALA A 11 -10.17 -9.08 4.75
N ALA A 12 -11.39 -8.75 5.19
CA ALA A 12 -11.97 -9.29 6.42
C ALA A 12 -12.22 -10.80 6.35
N MET A 13 -12.66 -11.32 5.20
CA MET A 13 -12.93 -12.75 5.00
C MET A 13 -11.67 -13.59 4.76
N LEU A 14 -10.66 -13.01 4.12
CA LEU A 14 -9.37 -13.62 3.86
C LEU A 14 -8.52 -13.69 5.14
N GLY A 15 -8.62 -12.67 5.97
CA GLY A 15 -7.79 -12.50 7.16
C GLY A 15 -6.45 -11.81 6.84
N PRO A 16 -5.70 -11.43 7.89
CA PRO A 16 -4.43 -10.72 7.72
C PRO A 16 -3.33 -11.65 7.19
N ARG A 17 -2.36 -11.05 6.48
CA ARG A 17 -1.12 -11.74 6.07
C ARG A 17 -0.35 -12.23 7.30
N ILE A 18 0.39 -13.31 7.12
CA ILE A 18 1.25 -13.87 8.17
C ILE A 18 2.21 -12.79 8.66
N GLY A 19 2.26 -12.59 9.98
CA GLY A 19 3.15 -11.58 10.58
C GLY A 19 2.63 -10.14 10.55
N LYS A 20 1.50 -9.81 9.93
CA LYS A 20 0.94 -8.43 9.92
C LYS A 20 0.65 -7.92 11.33
N PHE A 21 0.06 -8.76 12.17
CA PHE A 21 -0.28 -8.43 13.56
C PHE A 21 0.41 -9.38 14.53
N SER A 22 1.31 -8.84 15.36
CA SER A 22 1.91 -9.62 16.46
C SER A 22 0.92 -9.72 17.61
N LYS A 23 0.75 -10.93 18.15
CA LYS A 23 -0.15 -11.21 19.27
C LYS A 23 0.63 -11.66 20.49
N ASP A 24 0.15 -11.37 21.68
CA ASP A 24 0.65 -11.94 22.92
C ASP A 24 0.09 -13.37 23.17
N LYS A 25 0.48 -13.98 24.28
CA LYS A 25 0.02 -15.32 24.67
C LYS A 25 -1.50 -15.39 24.92
N SER A 26 -2.16 -14.25 25.13
CA SER A 26 -3.61 -14.16 25.31
C SER A 26 -4.37 -13.95 23.99
N GLY A 27 -3.66 -13.84 22.86
CA GLY A 27 -4.24 -13.58 21.55
C GLY A 27 -4.52 -12.09 21.25
N LYS A 28 -4.18 -11.19 22.19
CA LYS A 28 -4.35 -9.75 21.99
C LYS A 28 -3.26 -9.19 21.07
N ILE A 29 -3.66 -8.37 20.12
CA ILE A 29 -2.71 -7.70 19.20
C ILE A 29 -1.91 -6.67 19.99
N THR A 30 -0.59 -6.80 19.93
CA THR A 30 0.38 -5.95 20.62
C THR A 30 1.13 -5.04 19.67
N LYS A 31 1.25 -5.43 18.40
CA LYS A 31 2.02 -4.65 17.42
C LYS A 31 1.44 -4.85 16.02
N VAL A 32 1.43 -3.76 15.25
CA VAL A 32 1.17 -3.75 13.80
C VAL A 32 2.52 -3.68 13.10
N ASN A 33 2.82 -4.65 12.25
CA ASN A 33 4.07 -4.69 11.51
C ASN A 33 3.88 -4.06 10.12
N ALA A 34 4.86 -3.27 9.70
CA ALA A 34 4.88 -2.69 8.37
C ALA A 34 5.29 -3.72 7.33
N PHE A 35 4.61 -3.70 6.18
CA PHE A 35 4.97 -4.45 4.99
C PHE A 35 5.26 -3.45 3.88
N PRO A 36 6.52 -2.99 3.75
CA PRO A 36 6.89 -2.01 2.74
C PRO A 36 6.74 -2.60 1.34
N GLY A 37 6.40 -1.75 0.38
CA GLY A 37 6.39 -2.12 -1.03
C GLY A 37 7.81 -2.47 -1.52
N HIS A 38 7.91 -3.44 -2.43
CA HIS A 38 9.17 -3.94 -2.95
C HIS A 38 9.90 -2.95 -3.89
N ASN A 39 9.16 -2.02 -4.53
CA ASN A 39 9.72 -1.07 -5.50
C ASN A 39 8.93 0.24 -5.52
N LEU A 40 9.34 1.22 -4.72
CA LEU A 40 8.68 2.53 -4.67
C LEU A 40 8.78 3.32 -5.99
N PRO A 41 9.91 3.37 -6.71
CA PRO A 41 9.97 4.03 -8.03
C PRO A 41 8.94 3.46 -9.03
N LEU A 42 8.77 2.14 -9.07
CA LEU A 42 7.76 1.50 -9.91
C LEU A 42 6.34 1.86 -9.45
N GLY A 43 6.11 1.93 -8.12
CA GLY A 43 4.85 2.40 -7.55
C GLY A 43 4.54 3.85 -7.94
N CYS A 44 5.54 4.74 -7.93
CA CYS A 44 5.41 6.13 -8.40
C CYS A 44 5.02 6.17 -9.88
N LEU A 45 5.73 5.42 -10.73
CA LEU A 45 5.40 5.33 -12.16
C LEU A 45 3.96 4.85 -12.37
N GLY A 46 3.53 3.81 -11.64
CA GLY A 46 2.15 3.30 -11.69
C GLY A 46 1.13 4.37 -11.30
N CYS A 47 1.41 5.15 -10.25
CA CYS A 47 0.56 6.26 -9.83
C CYS A 47 0.43 7.34 -10.94
N PHE A 48 1.54 7.71 -11.60
CA PHE A 48 1.50 8.67 -12.72
C PHE A 48 0.73 8.15 -13.93
N ILE A 49 0.89 6.87 -14.27
CA ILE A 49 0.13 6.23 -15.35
C ILE A 49 -1.37 6.25 -15.03
N LEU A 50 -1.75 5.93 -13.80
CA LEU A 50 -3.14 6.00 -13.36
C LEU A 50 -3.69 7.44 -13.40
N TRP A 51 -2.91 8.42 -12.92
CA TRP A 51 -3.32 9.81 -12.98
C TRP A 51 -3.52 10.28 -14.42
N PHE A 52 -2.60 9.97 -15.32
CA PHE A 52 -2.75 10.28 -16.73
C PHE A 52 -4.02 9.64 -17.33
N GLY A 53 -4.25 8.35 -17.05
CA GLY A 53 -5.47 7.66 -17.49
C GLY A 53 -6.74 8.25 -16.92
N TRP A 54 -6.66 8.89 -15.73
CA TRP A 54 -7.81 9.51 -15.06
C TRP A 54 -8.36 10.73 -15.79
N TYR A 55 -7.54 11.45 -16.56
CA TYR A 55 -8.03 12.49 -17.45
C TYR A 55 -8.98 11.93 -18.51
N GLY A 56 -8.62 10.79 -19.10
CA GLY A 56 -9.51 10.08 -20.01
C GLY A 56 -10.78 9.58 -19.31
N PHE A 57 -10.63 9.02 -18.12
CA PHE A 57 -11.75 8.51 -17.33
C PHE A 57 -12.76 9.59 -16.96
N ASN A 58 -12.33 10.69 -16.36
CA ASN A 58 -13.21 11.80 -15.96
C ASN A 58 -13.69 12.62 -17.17
N GLY A 59 -12.86 12.77 -18.20
CA GLY A 59 -13.18 13.58 -19.38
C GLY A 59 -14.06 12.89 -20.41
N ALA A 60 -14.24 11.56 -20.33
CA ALA A 60 -14.91 10.78 -21.37
C ALA A 60 -16.37 11.18 -21.66
N ALA A 61 -17.06 11.74 -20.65
CA ALA A 61 -18.47 12.17 -20.78
C ALA A 61 -18.62 13.65 -21.13
N CYS A 62 -17.53 14.40 -21.31
CA CYS A 62 -17.60 15.83 -21.64
C CYS A 62 -18.11 16.05 -23.04
N THR A 63 -19.03 17.01 -23.19
CA THR A 63 -19.68 17.34 -24.46
C THR A 63 -19.16 18.64 -25.10
N SER A 64 -18.32 19.40 -24.39
CA SER A 64 -17.72 20.66 -24.85
C SER A 64 -16.27 20.80 -24.41
N GLY A 65 -15.50 21.61 -25.17
CA GLY A 65 -14.10 21.89 -24.82
C GLY A 65 -13.95 22.64 -23.49
N SER A 66 -14.88 23.52 -23.13
CA SER A 66 -14.88 24.24 -21.86
C SER A 66 -15.14 23.32 -20.66
N GLN A 67 -16.08 22.38 -20.81
CA GLN A 67 -16.35 21.36 -19.80
C GLN A 67 -15.12 20.46 -19.62
N LEU A 68 -14.52 19.99 -20.71
CA LEU A 68 -13.32 19.15 -20.67
C LEU A 68 -12.15 19.86 -19.97
N ALA A 69 -11.92 21.13 -20.28
CA ALA A 69 -10.87 21.93 -19.63
C ALA A 69 -11.12 22.07 -18.11
N SER A 70 -12.37 22.30 -17.71
CA SER A 70 -12.75 22.38 -16.29
C SER A 70 -12.54 21.04 -15.58
N VAL A 71 -12.96 19.94 -16.18
CA VAL A 71 -12.77 18.58 -15.65
C VAL A 71 -11.29 18.23 -15.50
N PHE A 72 -10.45 18.61 -16.47
CA PHE A 72 -9.00 18.41 -16.36
C PHE A 72 -8.39 19.25 -15.23
N LEU A 73 -8.85 20.50 -15.06
CA LEU A 73 -8.40 21.35 -13.96
C LEU A 73 -8.76 20.73 -12.60
N THR A 74 -10.01 20.35 -12.37
CA THR A 74 -10.45 19.77 -11.10
C THR A 74 -9.77 18.43 -10.83
N THR A 75 -9.58 17.59 -11.86
CA THR A 75 -8.87 16.30 -11.79
C THR A 75 -7.37 16.49 -11.50
N THR A 76 -6.78 17.64 -11.82
CA THR A 76 -5.39 17.96 -11.46
C THR A 76 -5.29 18.53 -10.05
N VAL A 77 -6.17 19.47 -9.69
CA VAL A 77 -6.09 20.21 -8.44
C VAL A 77 -6.34 19.31 -7.22
N ALA A 78 -7.41 18.52 -7.22
CA ALA A 78 -7.77 17.73 -6.05
C ALA A 78 -6.70 16.72 -5.63
N PRO A 79 -6.14 15.87 -6.52
CA PRO A 79 -5.07 14.95 -6.15
C PRO A 79 -3.76 15.66 -5.77
N ALA A 80 -3.42 16.79 -6.41
CA ALA A 80 -2.25 17.57 -6.05
C ALA A 80 -2.36 18.12 -4.61
N VAL A 81 -3.51 18.69 -4.26
CA VAL A 81 -3.80 19.17 -2.89
C VAL A 81 -3.77 18.01 -1.91
N ALA A 82 -4.42 16.88 -2.21
CA ALA A 82 -4.44 15.72 -1.33
C ALA A 82 -3.03 15.19 -1.05
N THR A 83 -2.17 15.15 -2.08
CA THR A 83 -0.76 14.74 -1.93
C THR A 83 0.01 15.69 -1.02
N VAL A 84 -0.11 17.00 -1.23
CA VAL A 84 0.58 18.01 -0.40
C VAL A 84 0.11 17.96 1.05
N VAL A 85 -1.20 17.85 1.28
CA VAL A 85 -1.78 17.73 2.62
C VAL A 85 -1.27 16.49 3.34
N CYS A 86 -1.26 15.34 2.68
CA CYS A 86 -0.73 14.09 3.23
C CYS A 86 0.77 14.19 3.49
N MET A 87 1.54 14.80 2.58
CA MET A 87 2.97 15.02 2.73
C MET A 87 3.26 15.84 3.98
N ILE A 88 2.56 16.97 4.16
CA ILE A 88 2.70 17.83 5.35
C ILE A 88 2.29 17.07 6.61
N PHE A 89 1.15 16.38 6.59
CA PHE A 89 0.66 15.62 7.73
C PHE A 89 1.66 14.54 8.16
N THR A 90 2.16 13.73 7.23
CA THR A 90 3.12 12.66 7.53
C THR A 90 4.46 13.23 7.98
N TRP A 91 4.90 14.35 7.40
CA TRP A 91 6.11 15.04 7.82
C TRP A 91 6.03 15.53 9.26
N LEU A 92 4.94 16.21 9.63
CA LEU A 92 4.74 16.71 10.99
C LEU A 92 4.60 15.55 12.00
N LYS A 93 3.95 14.47 11.60
CA LYS A 93 3.68 13.34 12.50
C LYS A 93 4.88 12.40 12.68
N TYR A 94 5.65 12.15 11.62
CA TYR A 94 6.72 11.14 11.60
C TYR A 94 8.12 11.74 11.40
N GLY A 95 8.24 13.06 11.28
CA GLY A 95 9.50 13.77 11.05
C GLY A 95 10.02 13.69 9.62
N LYS A 96 9.39 12.87 8.76
CA LYS A 96 9.71 12.72 7.32
C LYS A 96 8.44 12.46 6.54
N PRO A 97 8.36 12.97 5.27
CA PRO A 97 7.25 12.62 4.38
C PRO A 97 7.26 11.12 4.06
N ASP A 98 6.08 10.51 4.06
CA ASP A 98 5.92 9.11 3.66
C ASP A 98 5.50 9.04 2.18
N VAL A 99 6.39 8.52 1.32
CA VAL A 99 6.17 8.44 -0.13
C VAL A 99 4.98 7.53 -0.46
N SER A 100 4.84 6.38 0.19
CA SER A 100 3.73 5.45 -0.05
C SER A 100 2.39 6.09 0.29
N MET A 101 2.34 6.82 1.41
CA MET A 101 1.13 7.56 1.80
C MET A 101 0.84 8.72 0.84
N CYS A 102 1.85 9.42 0.31
CA CYS A 102 1.67 10.47 -0.70
C CYS A 102 1.11 9.90 -2.01
N LEU A 103 1.55 8.72 -2.45
CA LEU A 103 0.99 8.03 -3.61
C LEU A 103 -0.48 7.64 -3.38
N ASN A 104 -0.79 7.09 -2.22
CA ASN A 104 -2.17 6.79 -1.83
C ASN A 104 -3.04 8.05 -1.76
N ALA A 105 -2.51 9.16 -1.27
CA ALA A 105 -3.23 10.43 -1.21
C ALA A 105 -3.51 11.02 -2.61
N SER A 106 -2.56 10.88 -3.53
CA SER A 106 -2.75 11.25 -4.93
C SER A 106 -3.93 10.49 -5.54
N LEU A 107 -3.95 9.16 -5.37
CA LEU A 107 -5.06 8.33 -5.84
C LEU A 107 -6.37 8.62 -5.08
N ALA A 108 -6.31 8.89 -3.79
CA ALA A 108 -7.48 9.25 -2.99
C ALA A 108 -8.12 10.55 -3.48
N GLY A 109 -7.31 11.57 -3.80
CA GLY A 109 -7.77 12.81 -4.40
C GLY A 109 -8.42 12.61 -5.77
N LEU A 110 -7.85 11.73 -6.62
CA LEU A 110 -8.44 11.34 -7.90
C LEU A 110 -9.80 10.65 -7.69
N VAL A 111 -9.88 9.71 -6.77
CA VAL A 111 -11.13 9.01 -6.43
C VAL A 111 -12.19 9.98 -5.93
N ALA A 112 -11.83 10.89 -5.02
CA ALA A 112 -12.77 11.84 -4.43
C ALA A 112 -13.30 12.86 -5.43
N ILE A 113 -12.47 13.31 -6.38
CA ILE A 113 -12.91 14.27 -7.40
C ILE A 113 -13.72 13.62 -8.52
N THR A 114 -13.67 12.30 -8.68
CA THR A 114 -14.31 11.59 -9.80
C THR A 114 -15.81 11.85 -9.89
N ALA A 115 -16.52 11.83 -8.76
CA ALA A 115 -17.97 12.09 -8.77
C ALA A 115 -18.32 13.56 -9.01
N PRO A 116 -17.63 14.57 -8.41
CA PRO A 116 -17.95 15.98 -8.61
C PRO A 116 -17.14 16.67 -9.71
N CYS A 117 -16.29 16.00 -10.49
CA CYS A 117 -15.32 16.62 -11.39
C CYS A 117 -15.92 17.58 -12.43
N ASP A 118 -17.14 17.30 -12.89
CA ASP A 118 -17.87 18.05 -13.91
C ASP A 118 -18.89 19.06 -13.34
N VAL A 119 -19.14 18.99 -12.03
CA VAL A 119 -20.14 19.84 -11.35
C VAL A 119 -19.55 20.77 -10.29
N THR A 120 -18.23 20.72 -10.05
CA THR A 120 -17.56 21.58 -9.07
C THR A 120 -16.58 22.55 -9.73
N ASP A 121 -16.25 23.62 -9.02
CA ASP A 121 -15.20 24.57 -9.42
C ASP A 121 -13.84 24.24 -8.80
N CYS A 122 -12.83 25.07 -9.11
CA CYS A 122 -11.48 24.91 -8.59
C CYS A 122 -11.42 24.99 -7.05
N PHE A 123 -12.22 25.86 -6.43
CA PHE A 123 -12.25 25.99 -4.98
C PHE A 123 -12.82 24.74 -4.32
N GLY A 124 -13.93 24.22 -4.86
CA GLY A 124 -14.48 22.93 -4.42
C GLY A 124 -13.48 21.78 -4.56
N ALA A 125 -12.73 21.74 -5.69
CA ALA A 125 -11.68 20.74 -5.91
C ALA A 125 -10.56 20.82 -4.86
N ILE A 126 -10.14 22.03 -4.46
CA ILE A 126 -9.16 22.25 -3.37
C ILE A 126 -9.70 21.68 -2.04
N CYS A 127 -10.94 22.03 -1.68
CA CYS A 127 -11.57 21.55 -0.45
C CYS A 127 -11.71 20.01 -0.43
N ILE A 128 -12.12 19.43 -1.57
CA ILE A 128 -12.25 17.98 -1.74
C ILE A 128 -10.90 17.29 -1.57
N GLY A 129 -9.85 17.80 -2.21
CA GLY A 129 -8.50 17.27 -2.11
C GLY A 129 -7.93 17.39 -0.69
N PHE A 130 -8.17 18.52 -0.01
CA PHE A 130 -7.72 18.73 1.37
C PHE A 130 -8.27 17.65 2.31
N VAL A 131 -9.58 17.42 2.27
CA VAL A 131 -10.21 16.38 3.08
C VAL A 131 -9.70 14.99 2.71
N SER A 132 -9.51 14.71 1.41
CA SER A 132 -9.00 13.42 0.92
C SER A 132 -7.62 13.10 1.46
N GLY A 133 -6.70 14.07 1.50
CA GLY A 133 -5.35 13.87 2.03
C GLY A 133 -5.33 13.50 3.51
N LEU A 134 -6.24 14.08 4.31
CA LEU A 134 -6.40 13.70 5.72
C LEU A 134 -7.14 12.38 5.89
N LEU A 135 -8.19 12.17 5.10
CA LEU A 135 -9.05 10.99 5.18
C LEU A 135 -8.30 9.70 4.85
N VAL A 136 -7.40 9.72 3.88
CA VAL A 136 -6.59 8.53 3.57
C VAL A 136 -5.62 8.19 4.71
N CYS A 137 -5.00 9.19 5.35
CA CYS A 137 -4.14 8.97 6.52
C CYS A 137 -4.92 8.39 7.69
N PHE A 138 -6.10 8.95 7.96
CA PHE A 138 -7.01 8.45 9.00
C PHE A 138 -7.48 7.03 8.68
N GLY A 139 -7.85 6.76 7.43
CA GLY A 139 -8.38 5.46 7.00
C GLY A 139 -7.37 4.33 7.17
N VAL A 140 -6.13 4.53 6.75
CA VAL A 140 -5.05 3.54 6.94
C VAL A 140 -4.81 3.29 8.43
N TRP A 141 -4.74 4.37 9.23
CA TRP A 141 -4.61 4.23 10.68
C TRP A 141 -5.78 3.48 11.31
N LEU A 142 -7.02 3.78 10.91
CA LEU A 142 -8.22 3.14 11.43
C LEU A 142 -8.23 1.64 11.14
N LEU A 143 -7.92 1.25 9.90
CA LEU A 143 -7.88 -0.15 9.48
C LEU A 143 -6.78 -0.93 10.22
N ASP A 144 -5.57 -0.42 10.26
CA ASP A 144 -4.43 -1.10 10.86
C ASP A 144 -4.50 -1.18 12.39
N TYR A 145 -4.82 -0.06 13.06
CA TYR A 145 -4.66 0.04 14.52
C TYR A 145 -5.97 -0.09 15.32
N LYS A 146 -7.13 0.02 14.68
CA LYS A 146 -8.43 -0.08 15.38
C LYS A 146 -9.24 -1.28 14.91
N LEU A 147 -9.39 -1.45 13.61
CA LEU A 147 -10.19 -2.53 13.05
C LEU A 147 -9.38 -3.81 12.82
N HIS A 148 -8.05 -3.70 12.77
CA HIS A 148 -7.11 -4.79 12.50
C HIS A 148 -7.47 -5.57 11.23
N VAL A 149 -7.85 -4.83 10.19
CA VAL A 149 -8.08 -5.35 8.84
C VAL A 149 -6.81 -5.08 8.03
N ASP A 150 -6.23 -6.12 7.47
CA ASP A 150 -5.05 -6.00 6.62
C ASP A 150 -5.48 -5.55 5.22
N ASP A 151 -5.29 -4.28 4.92
CA ASP A 151 -5.48 -3.66 3.61
C ASP A 151 -4.10 -3.44 2.96
N PRO A 152 -3.60 -4.38 2.14
CA PRO A 152 -2.20 -4.43 1.72
C PRO A 152 -1.70 -3.18 1.00
N VAL A 153 -2.59 -2.52 0.26
CA VAL A 153 -2.24 -1.38 -0.60
C VAL A 153 -3.04 -0.11 -0.26
N GLY A 154 -3.80 -0.11 0.83
CA GLY A 154 -4.64 1.02 1.21
C GLY A 154 -5.90 1.17 0.34
N ALA A 155 -6.33 0.08 -0.33
CA ALA A 155 -7.48 0.12 -1.25
C ALA A 155 -8.79 0.55 -0.57
N VAL A 156 -8.99 0.14 0.68
CA VAL A 156 -10.19 0.53 1.45
C VAL A 156 -10.15 2.03 1.77
N ALA A 157 -9.03 2.53 2.27
CA ALA A 157 -8.87 3.95 2.60
C ALA A 157 -8.97 4.83 1.35
N VAL A 158 -8.34 4.42 0.24
CA VAL A 158 -8.35 5.17 -1.03
C VAL A 158 -9.71 5.10 -1.71
N HIS A 159 -10.25 3.90 -1.96
CA HIS A 159 -11.43 3.75 -2.84
C HIS A 159 -12.75 3.75 -2.09
N MET A 160 -12.85 3.15 -0.88
CA MET A 160 -14.10 3.19 -0.12
C MET A 160 -14.31 4.55 0.51
N MET A 161 -13.37 4.98 1.38
CA MET A 161 -13.58 6.20 2.16
C MET A 161 -13.61 7.44 1.28
N ASN A 162 -12.68 7.58 0.34
CA ASN A 162 -12.65 8.72 -0.57
C ASN A 162 -13.70 8.63 -1.68
N GLY A 163 -14.15 7.44 -2.07
CA GLY A 163 -15.31 7.29 -2.96
C GLY A 163 -16.63 7.69 -2.30
N ILE A 164 -16.81 7.41 -1.01
CA ILE A 164 -17.94 7.92 -0.21
C ILE A 164 -17.85 9.44 -0.10
N TRP A 165 -16.66 9.94 0.26
CA TRP A 165 -16.42 11.37 0.37
C TRP A 165 -16.73 12.10 -0.95
N GLY A 166 -16.24 11.60 -2.09
CA GLY A 166 -16.53 12.19 -3.41
C GLY A 166 -18.01 12.22 -3.75
N THR A 167 -18.73 11.14 -3.42
CA THR A 167 -20.21 11.11 -3.61
C THR A 167 -20.90 12.19 -2.76
N ILE A 168 -20.52 12.32 -1.49
CA ILE A 168 -21.04 13.37 -0.60
C ILE A 168 -20.65 14.75 -1.09
N ALA A 169 -19.45 14.91 -1.61
CA ALA A 169 -18.91 16.17 -2.10
C ALA A 169 -19.71 16.76 -3.26
N VAL A 170 -20.35 15.94 -4.10
CA VAL A 170 -21.33 16.44 -5.09
C VAL A 170 -22.47 17.21 -4.40
N GLY A 171 -23.00 16.66 -3.32
CA GLY A 171 -24.07 17.29 -2.54
C GLY A 171 -23.64 18.57 -1.82
N LEU A 172 -22.34 18.77 -1.62
CA LEU A 172 -21.79 19.93 -0.91
C LEU A 172 -21.28 21.01 -1.89
N PHE A 173 -20.51 20.62 -2.91
CA PHE A 173 -19.70 21.54 -3.73
C PHE A 173 -20.17 21.70 -5.18
N ALA A 174 -21.27 21.07 -5.60
CA ALA A 174 -21.79 21.29 -6.95
C ALA A 174 -22.21 22.75 -7.15
N THR A 175 -21.84 23.34 -8.28
CA THR A 175 -22.11 24.74 -8.61
C THR A 175 -22.49 24.92 -10.08
N LYS A 176 -23.39 25.86 -10.37
CA LYS A 176 -23.77 26.26 -11.74
C LYS A 176 -22.66 26.98 -12.50
N SER A 177 -21.60 27.43 -11.81
CA SER A 177 -20.42 27.99 -12.46
C SER A 177 -19.53 26.96 -13.15
N ALA A 178 -19.71 25.68 -12.84
CA ALA A 178 -19.03 24.61 -13.55
C ALA A 178 -19.59 24.45 -14.97
N PRO A 179 -18.76 24.48 -16.02
CA PRO A 179 -19.22 24.37 -17.40
C PRO A 179 -19.96 23.05 -17.65
N GLY A 180 -21.16 23.13 -18.21
CA GLY A 180 -22.03 21.98 -18.47
C GLY A 180 -22.92 21.56 -17.31
N ASN A 181 -22.83 22.21 -16.14
CA ASN A 181 -23.71 21.97 -15.02
C ASN A 181 -24.81 23.02 -14.88
N ASP A 182 -25.98 22.77 -15.44
CA ASP A 182 -27.11 23.71 -15.42
C ASP A 182 -28.09 23.48 -14.24
N SER A 183 -28.04 22.31 -13.60
CA SER A 183 -29.11 21.84 -12.72
C SER A 183 -28.67 21.46 -11.29
N VAL A 184 -27.45 21.00 -11.11
CA VAL A 184 -26.99 20.46 -9.81
C VAL A 184 -26.35 21.55 -8.99
N VAL A 185 -26.88 21.81 -7.78
CA VAL A 185 -26.37 22.81 -6.85
C VAL A 185 -26.23 22.19 -5.47
N GLY A 186 -25.01 22.26 -4.93
CA GLY A 186 -24.66 21.74 -3.61
C GLY A 186 -25.03 22.71 -2.47
N LEU A 187 -24.94 22.19 -1.28
CA LEU A 187 -25.29 22.90 -0.05
C LEU A 187 -24.54 24.22 0.10
N PHE A 188 -23.22 24.23 -0.14
CA PHE A 188 -22.39 25.43 0.04
C PHE A 188 -22.57 26.51 -1.03
N TYR A 189 -23.23 26.17 -2.13
CA TYR A 189 -23.58 27.09 -3.21
C TYR A 189 -25.07 27.44 -3.25
N GLY A 190 -25.78 27.20 -2.14
CA GLY A 190 -27.18 27.60 -1.98
C GLY A 190 -28.23 26.60 -2.48
N GLY A 191 -27.81 25.37 -2.82
CA GLY A 191 -28.73 24.31 -3.29
C GLY A 191 -29.56 23.63 -2.19
N GLY A 192 -29.33 23.98 -0.93
CA GLY A 192 -29.99 23.34 0.21
C GLY A 192 -29.62 21.88 0.37
N PHE A 193 -30.38 21.13 1.17
CA PHE A 193 -30.06 19.73 1.52
C PHE A 193 -30.56 18.70 0.49
N ARG A 194 -31.28 19.13 -0.55
CA ARG A 194 -31.87 18.18 -1.52
C ARG A 194 -30.84 17.32 -2.21
N GLN A 195 -29.83 17.94 -2.78
CA GLN A 195 -28.77 17.22 -3.51
C GLN A 195 -27.94 16.35 -2.57
N LEU A 196 -27.62 16.83 -1.40
CA LEU A 196 -26.93 16.03 -0.37
C LEU A 196 -27.75 14.80 0.02
N GLY A 197 -29.06 14.94 0.22
CA GLY A 197 -29.95 13.81 0.52
C GLY A 197 -29.99 12.78 -0.61
N ILE A 198 -30.01 13.22 -1.88
CA ILE A 198 -29.95 12.31 -3.04
C ILE A 198 -28.63 11.54 -3.05
N GLN A 199 -27.51 12.20 -2.82
CA GLN A 199 -26.18 11.56 -2.78
C GLN A 199 -26.06 10.56 -1.63
N LEU A 200 -26.58 10.88 -0.45
CA LEU A 200 -26.62 9.97 0.69
C LEU A 200 -27.49 8.73 0.41
N LEU A 201 -28.66 8.92 -0.18
CA LEU A 201 -29.51 7.79 -0.58
C LEU A 201 -28.82 6.90 -1.61
N GLY A 202 -28.23 7.49 -2.64
CA GLY A 202 -27.45 6.78 -3.67
C GLY A 202 -26.31 6.00 -3.06
N PHE A 203 -25.54 6.63 -2.18
CA PHE A 203 -24.43 5.98 -1.45
C PHE A 203 -24.93 4.76 -0.67
N VAL A 204 -25.94 4.93 0.18
CA VAL A 204 -26.46 3.83 1.03
C VAL A 204 -26.98 2.66 0.18
N THR A 205 -27.72 2.97 -0.89
CA THR A 205 -28.27 1.95 -1.79
C THR A 205 -27.18 1.13 -2.46
N VAL A 206 -26.16 1.81 -3.05
CA VAL A 206 -25.07 1.14 -3.72
C VAL A 206 -24.17 0.38 -2.72
N ALA A 207 -23.94 0.94 -1.54
CA ALA A 207 -23.17 0.29 -0.49
C ALA A 207 -23.83 -1.00 0.00
N ALA A 208 -25.15 -0.95 0.27
CA ALA A 208 -25.94 -2.11 0.70
C ALA A 208 -25.94 -3.21 -0.37
N TRP A 209 -26.20 -2.84 -1.63
CA TRP A 209 -26.16 -3.79 -2.76
C TRP A 209 -24.80 -4.45 -2.88
N THR A 210 -23.73 -3.65 -2.88
CA THR A 210 -22.36 -4.14 -2.99
C THR A 210 -22.01 -5.07 -1.83
N ALA A 211 -22.33 -4.67 -0.59
CA ALA A 211 -22.03 -5.48 0.58
C ALA A 211 -22.70 -6.86 0.51
N VAL A 212 -23.98 -6.91 0.14
CA VAL A 212 -24.73 -8.18 0.02
C VAL A 212 -24.14 -9.05 -1.09
N THR A 213 -24.03 -8.51 -2.30
CA THR A 213 -23.62 -9.31 -3.47
C THR A 213 -22.19 -9.82 -3.36
N ILE A 214 -21.27 -8.97 -2.91
CA ILE A 214 -19.86 -9.34 -2.73
C ILE A 214 -19.68 -10.33 -1.58
N THR A 215 -20.40 -10.18 -0.48
CA THR A 215 -20.35 -11.16 0.61
C THR A 215 -20.80 -12.54 0.13
N ILE A 216 -21.90 -12.61 -0.63
CA ILE A 216 -22.37 -13.86 -1.21
C ILE A 216 -21.30 -14.47 -2.13
N ALA A 217 -20.72 -13.66 -3.03
CA ALA A 217 -19.68 -14.12 -3.95
C ALA A 217 -18.46 -14.69 -3.20
N PHE A 218 -17.94 -13.98 -2.20
CA PHE A 218 -16.80 -14.49 -1.41
C PHE A 218 -17.15 -15.74 -0.58
N ILE A 219 -18.37 -15.85 -0.06
CA ILE A 219 -18.84 -17.08 0.63
C ILE A 219 -18.85 -18.26 -0.34
N VAL A 220 -19.37 -18.07 -1.55
CA VAL A 220 -19.38 -19.11 -2.59
C VAL A 220 -17.96 -19.55 -2.94
N ILE A 221 -17.07 -18.60 -3.23
CA ILE A 221 -15.66 -18.89 -3.53
C ILE A 221 -15.00 -19.65 -2.36
N LYS A 222 -15.18 -19.16 -1.14
CA LYS A 222 -14.60 -19.79 0.06
C LYS A 222 -15.07 -21.23 0.28
N LYS A 223 -16.32 -21.53 -0.09
CA LYS A 223 -16.91 -22.87 0.10
C LYS A 223 -16.63 -23.84 -1.07
N THR A 224 -16.28 -23.33 -2.24
CA THR A 224 -16.06 -24.16 -3.44
C THR A 224 -14.60 -24.39 -3.74
N ILE A 225 -13.85 -23.35 -4.06
CA ILE A 225 -12.44 -23.44 -4.49
C ILE A 225 -11.45 -22.98 -3.41
N GLY A 226 -11.95 -22.43 -2.30
CA GLY A 226 -11.11 -21.81 -1.28
C GLY A 226 -10.85 -20.34 -1.55
N LEU A 227 -10.54 -19.57 -0.51
CA LEU A 227 -10.27 -18.13 -0.63
C LEU A 227 -8.82 -17.78 -0.27
N ARG A 228 -8.16 -18.60 0.54
CA ARG A 228 -6.80 -18.35 0.99
C ARG A 228 -5.95 -19.58 0.73
N VAL A 229 -4.73 -19.34 0.31
CA VAL A 229 -3.68 -20.36 0.18
C VAL A 229 -3.27 -20.91 1.54
N THR A 230 -2.54 -22.01 1.56
CA THR A 230 -1.98 -22.58 2.78
C THR A 230 -0.91 -21.67 3.38
N GLU A 231 -0.61 -21.84 4.65
CA GLU A 231 0.46 -21.08 5.33
C GLU A 231 1.82 -21.32 4.68
N GLU A 232 2.09 -22.54 4.24
CA GLU A 232 3.32 -22.93 3.57
C GLU A 232 3.47 -22.19 2.22
N GLU A 233 2.43 -22.18 1.40
CA GLU A 233 2.41 -21.45 0.13
C GLU A 233 2.59 -19.94 0.32
N GLU A 234 1.98 -19.37 1.37
CA GLU A 234 2.11 -17.94 1.68
C GLU A 234 3.55 -17.57 2.10
N ILE A 235 4.23 -18.47 2.87
CA ILE A 235 5.61 -18.28 3.30
C ILE A 235 6.59 -18.43 2.13
N VAL A 236 6.42 -19.46 1.29
CA VAL A 236 7.26 -19.69 0.10
C VAL A 236 7.08 -18.58 -0.93
N GLY A 237 5.87 -18.07 -1.06
CA GLY A 237 5.51 -17.03 -2.02
C GLY A 237 4.79 -17.57 -3.25
N LEU A 238 3.72 -16.88 -3.64
CA LEU A 238 2.81 -17.30 -4.71
C LEU A 238 3.45 -17.26 -6.10
N ASP A 239 4.47 -16.41 -6.31
CA ASP A 239 5.20 -16.36 -7.57
C ASP A 239 5.81 -17.73 -7.91
N SER A 240 6.38 -18.39 -6.90
CA SER A 240 6.98 -19.70 -7.03
C SER A 240 5.93 -20.80 -7.13
N MET A 241 4.92 -20.77 -6.27
CA MET A 241 3.94 -21.84 -6.12
C MET A 241 2.90 -21.86 -7.24
N GLU A 242 2.41 -20.70 -7.68
CA GLU A 242 1.36 -20.61 -8.69
C GLU A 242 1.90 -20.42 -10.11
N HIS A 243 3.05 -19.74 -10.25
CA HIS A 243 3.57 -19.36 -11.57
C HIS A 243 4.92 -20.00 -11.90
N GLY A 244 5.55 -20.73 -10.98
CA GLY A 244 6.86 -21.33 -11.17
C GLY A 244 7.98 -20.30 -11.38
N LEU A 245 7.79 -19.05 -10.96
CA LEU A 245 8.75 -17.98 -11.07
C LEU A 245 9.60 -17.91 -9.81
N ALA A 246 10.92 -17.87 -9.94
CA ALA A 246 11.82 -17.71 -8.80
C ALA A 246 11.63 -16.34 -8.12
N SER A 247 11.28 -15.31 -8.90
CA SER A 247 10.85 -14.00 -8.42
C SER A 247 10.18 -13.24 -9.56
N ALA A 248 9.05 -12.58 -9.31
CA ALA A 248 8.41 -11.69 -10.28
C ALA A 248 9.22 -10.38 -10.49
N TYR A 249 10.14 -10.05 -9.59
CA TYR A 249 10.88 -8.78 -9.59
C TYR A 249 12.38 -9.03 -9.50
N SER A 250 13.13 -8.61 -10.51
CA SER A 250 14.58 -8.72 -10.49
C SER A 250 15.16 -7.87 -9.35
N GLY A 251 16.09 -8.45 -8.59
CA GLY A 251 16.71 -7.81 -7.43
C GLY A 251 15.94 -7.93 -6.12
N PHE A 252 14.71 -8.46 -6.13
CA PHE A 252 13.96 -8.81 -4.93
C PHE A 252 14.11 -10.32 -4.69
N SER A 253 15.09 -10.71 -3.92
CA SER A 253 15.16 -12.10 -3.45
C SER A 253 14.51 -12.18 -2.08
N ILE A 254 13.32 -12.77 -2.01
CA ILE A 254 12.84 -13.35 -0.77
C ILE A 254 13.86 -14.43 -0.42
N MET A 255 14.46 -14.36 0.76
CA MET A 255 15.30 -15.45 1.22
C MET A 255 14.46 -16.73 1.19
N ASP A 256 14.96 -17.73 0.50
CA ASP A 256 14.33 -19.04 0.42
C ASP A 256 14.42 -19.68 1.81
N VAL A 257 13.43 -19.39 2.65
CA VAL A 257 13.35 -19.91 4.04
C VAL A 257 13.11 -21.43 4.01
N SER A 258 12.54 -21.95 2.91
CA SER A 258 12.27 -23.38 2.78
C SER A 258 13.56 -24.22 2.71
N ASN A 259 14.60 -23.70 2.07
CA ASN A 259 15.91 -24.36 2.08
C ASN A 259 16.65 -24.25 3.42
N THR A 260 16.22 -23.35 4.31
CA THR A 260 16.84 -23.20 5.63
C THR A 260 16.23 -24.16 6.67
N MET A 261 15.00 -24.64 6.45
CA MET A 261 14.32 -25.55 7.39
C MET A 261 14.61 -27.04 7.14
N THR A 262 15.16 -27.41 5.98
CA THR A 262 15.50 -28.83 5.67
C THR A 262 16.99 -29.12 5.75
N MET A 263 17.82 -28.16 6.14
CA MET A 263 19.22 -28.45 6.39
C MET A 263 19.41 -28.92 7.83
N ASP A 264 19.69 -30.19 7.98
CA ASP A 264 20.30 -30.74 9.17
C ASP A 264 21.45 -29.83 9.62
N ILE A 265 21.26 -29.19 10.76
CA ILE A 265 22.32 -28.44 11.43
C ILE A 265 23.31 -29.49 11.90
N ASN A 266 24.25 -29.84 11.03
CA ASN A 266 25.39 -30.65 11.46
C ASN A 266 26.19 -29.76 12.43
N GLU A 267 26.17 -30.12 13.71
CA GLU A 267 26.80 -29.38 14.83
C GLU A 267 28.31 -29.22 14.72
N ASN A 268 28.93 -29.70 13.64
CA ASN A 268 30.37 -29.62 13.38
C ASN A 268 30.77 -28.59 12.36
N THR A 269 30.23 -27.37 12.42
CA THR A 269 30.83 -26.26 11.68
C THR A 269 31.95 -25.68 12.52
N ASP A 270 33.16 -26.02 12.13
CA ASP A 270 34.42 -25.58 12.70
C ASP A 270 34.51 -24.04 12.63
N LEU A 271 34.48 -23.38 13.78
CA LEU A 271 34.73 -21.93 13.92
C LEU A 271 36.23 -21.61 13.79
N GLY A 272 36.99 -22.55 13.27
CA GLY A 272 38.45 -22.54 13.23
C GLY A 272 39.07 -21.83 12.06
N THR A 273 38.68 -20.58 11.74
CA THR A 273 39.61 -19.75 10.96
C THR A 273 40.76 -19.31 11.88
N PRO A 274 42.00 -19.27 11.38
CA PRO A 274 43.15 -18.83 12.17
C PRO A 274 42.97 -17.47 12.83
N GLU A 275 42.21 -16.58 12.23
CA GLU A 275 41.90 -15.24 12.72
C GLU A 275 40.89 -15.23 13.88
N TYR A 276 39.91 -16.16 13.86
CA TYR A 276 38.99 -16.32 15.01
C TYR A 276 39.72 -16.88 16.22
N ALA A 277 40.61 -17.84 16.03
CA ALA A 277 41.44 -18.41 17.10
C ALA A 277 42.38 -17.39 17.76
N GLN A 278 42.82 -16.41 17.04
CA GLN A 278 43.74 -15.32 17.52
C GLN A 278 42.96 -14.09 18.05
N ALA A 279 41.62 -14.01 17.86
CA ALA A 279 40.82 -12.88 18.32
C ALA A 279 40.69 -12.87 19.84
N SER A 280 40.64 -11.66 20.43
CA SER A 280 40.35 -11.50 21.87
C SER A 280 38.98 -12.08 22.24
N GLN A 281 38.81 -12.51 23.48
CA GLN A 281 37.54 -13.08 23.99
C GLN A 281 36.35 -12.16 23.66
N THR A 282 36.49 -10.85 23.90
CA THR A 282 35.45 -9.85 23.61
C THR A 282 35.09 -9.78 22.11
N LYS A 283 36.05 -10.03 21.22
CA LYS A 283 35.77 -10.11 19.77
C LYS A 283 35.11 -11.43 19.38
N ARG A 284 35.45 -12.55 20.02
CA ARG A 284 34.79 -13.84 19.80
C ARG A 284 33.35 -13.84 20.29
N ASP A 285 33.08 -13.23 21.45
CA ASP A 285 31.73 -13.10 22.01
C ASP A 285 30.84 -12.16 21.21
N ALA A 286 31.44 -11.22 20.43
CA ALA A 286 30.75 -10.31 19.53
C ALA A 286 30.61 -10.86 18.10
N ALA A 287 31.24 -12.00 17.78
CA ALA A 287 31.16 -12.60 16.46
C ALA A 287 29.80 -13.27 16.23
N VAL A 288 29.20 -12.99 15.10
CA VAL A 288 27.98 -13.65 14.64
C VAL A 288 28.37 -14.87 13.82
N LYS A 289 27.84 -16.05 14.18
CA LYS A 289 28.05 -17.27 13.41
C LYS A 289 27.50 -17.08 12.00
N VAL A 290 28.38 -17.09 10.99
CA VAL A 290 27.97 -17.06 9.59
C VAL A 290 27.77 -18.51 9.14
N VAL A 291 26.52 -18.90 8.94
CA VAL A 291 26.22 -20.20 8.33
C VAL A 291 26.29 -20.01 6.82
N SER A 292 27.39 -20.47 6.19
CA SER A 292 27.49 -20.45 4.73
C SER A 292 27.03 -21.81 4.19
N THR A 293 25.88 -21.81 3.56
CA THR A 293 25.48 -22.91 2.67
C THR A 293 25.86 -22.50 1.25
N VAL A 294 26.95 -23.04 0.76
CA VAL A 294 27.41 -22.80 -0.62
C VAL A 294 26.88 -23.95 -1.48
N PRO A 295 25.91 -23.73 -2.37
CA PRO A 295 25.63 -24.69 -3.42
C PRO A 295 26.88 -24.75 -4.33
N LYS A 296 27.41 -25.93 -4.55
CA LYS A 296 28.49 -26.18 -5.52
C LYS A 296 27.92 -26.20 -6.94
N ASP A 297 27.37 -25.10 -7.41
CA ASP A 297 26.95 -24.98 -8.79
C ASP A 297 27.97 -24.18 -9.62
N ALA A 298 27.91 -24.40 -10.94
CA ALA A 298 29.00 -24.13 -11.89
C ALA A 298 29.31 -22.65 -12.16
N THR A 299 28.76 -21.68 -11.41
CA THR A 299 28.88 -20.25 -11.74
C THR A 299 29.94 -19.50 -10.95
N GLY A 300 30.50 -20.10 -9.89
CA GLY A 300 31.54 -19.46 -9.05
C GLY A 300 31.08 -18.20 -8.30
N MET A 301 29.78 -17.87 -8.33
CA MET A 301 29.20 -16.74 -7.57
C MET A 301 28.61 -17.22 -6.26
N TYR A 302 28.89 -16.49 -5.19
CA TYR A 302 28.39 -16.79 -3.85
C TYR A 302 27.49 -15.66 -3.37
N LYS A 303 26.36 -16.01 -2.75
CA LYS A 303 25.53 -15.08 -2.01
C LYS A 303 25.83 -15.21 -0.53
N VAL A 304 26.39 -14.16 0.07
CA VAL A 304 26.62 -14.10 1.52
C VAL A 304 25.55 -13.23 2.16
N VAL A 305 24.81 -13.76 3.14
CA VAL A 305 23.83 -13.03 3.91
C VAL A 305 24.36 -12.82 5.31
N ILE A 306 24.52 -11.56 5.72
CA ILE A 306 25.00 -11.19 7.05
C ILE A 306 23.88 -10.46 7.78
N ILE A 307 23.43 -11.04 8.90
CA ILE A 307 22.45 -10.40 9.80
C ILE A 307 23.22 -9.66 10.89
N ALA A 308 23.18 -8.35 10.89
CA ALA A 308 23.86 -7.52 11.87
C ALA A 308 22.94 -6.41 12.41
N LYS A 309 23.25 -5.90 13.62
CA LYS A 309 22.57 -4.70 14.13
C LYS A 309 22.89 -3.51 13.24
N LEU A 310 21.91 -2.66 12.97
CA LEU A 310 22.06 -1.46 12.13
C LEU A 310 23.25 -0.56 12.57
N SER A 311 23.52 -0.47 13.87
CA SER A 311 24.67 0.25 14.42
C SER A 311 26.05 -0.31 14.00
N ARG A 312 26.10 -1.49 13.41
CA ARG A 312 27.32 -2.14 12.91
C ARG A 312 27.46 -2.05 11.39
N TYR A 313 26.48 -1.47 10.70
CA TYR A 313 26.41 -1.46 9.24
C TYR A 313 27.64 -0.77 8.60
N ASP A 314 28.03 0.41 9.09
CA ASP A 314 29.15 1.15 8.50
C ASP A 314 30.48 0.41 8.65
N HIS A 315 30.68 -0.25 9.78
CA HIS A 315 31.86 -1.08 10.00
C HIS A 315 31.88 -2.30 9.08
N LEU A 316 30.72 -2.96 8.92
CA LEU A 316 30.56 -4.09 8.03
C LEU A 316 30.82 -3.68 6.56
N LYS A 317 30.22 -2.58 6.14
CA LYS A 317 30.38 -2.03 4.78
C LYS A 317 31.85 -1.74 4.48
N LYS A 318 32.57 -1.11 5.42
CA LYS A 318 34.00 -0.83 5.27
C LYS A 318 34.82 -2.11 5.15
N ALA A 319 34.59 -3.09 6.05
CA ALA A 319 35.30 -4.36 6.03
C ALA A 319 35.05 -5.15 4.72
N MET A 320 33.82 -5.12 4.20
CA MET A 320 33.49 -5.78 2.93
C MET A 320 34.13 -5.10 1.73
N ASN A 321 34.20 -3.77 1.72
CA ASN A 321 34.90 -3.02 0.69
C ASN A 321 36.43 -3.31 0.71
N ASP A 322 37.01 -3.41 1.90
CA ASP A 322 38.43 -3.76 2.08
C ASP A 322 38.73 -5.18 1.58
N LEU A 323 37.76 -6.07 1.55
CA LEU A 323 37.80 -7.41 0.97
C LEU A 323 37.53 -7.45 -0.55
N GLY A 324 37.29 -6.30 -1.20
CA GLY A 324 37.01 -6.21 -2.62
C GLY A 324 35.56 -6.55 -3.02
N VAL A 325 34.61 -6.61 -2.07
CA VAL A 325 33.21 -6.83 -2.37
C VAL A 325 32.57 -5.53 -2.84
N THR A 326 32.20 -5.46 -4.12
CA THR A 326 31.71 -4.24 -4.78
C THR A 326 30.17 -4.12 -4.82
N GLY A 327 29.44 -5.20 -4.49
CA GLY A 327 27.97 -5.22 -4.49
C GLY A 327 27.44 -5.63 -3.13
N MET A 328 26.66 -4.75 -2.47
CA MET A 328 26.03 -5.03 -1.19
C MET A 328 24.63 -4.43 -1.17
N THR A 329 23.63 -5.25 -0.80
CA THR A 329 22.25 -4.79 -0.61
C THR A 329 21.91 -4.81 0.87
N LEU A 330 21.44 -3.69 1.40
CA LEU A 330 20.92 -3.59 2.75
C LEU A 330 19.40 -3.79 2.74
N SER A 331 18.92 -4.77 3.50
CA SER A 331 17.50 -4.92 3.83
C SER A 331 17.31 -4.63 5.31
N LEU A 332 16.45 -3.66 5.62
CA LEU A 332 16.13 -3.24 6.99
C LEU A 332 14.90 -3.97 7.49
#